data_2950baa39cd794f3de463d654883323f
#
_entry.id   2950baa39cd794f3de463d654883323f
#
_cell.length_a   1.000
_cell.length_b   1.000
_cell.length_c   1.000
_cell.angle_alpha   90.00
_cell.angle_beta   90.00
_cell.angle_gamma   90.00
#
_symmetry.space_group_name_H-M   'P 1'
#
loop_
_entity.id
_entity.type
_entity.pdbx_description
1 polymer ?
#
loop_
_entity_poly.entity_id
_entity_poly.type
_entity_poly.pdbx_seq_one_letter_code
_entity_poly.pdbx_strand_id
1 'polypeptide(L)'
;RVHAFMDGRDTSPTSGAGFLAQLGDMMARTRAAHSGVSVEQAALVGRFYAMDRDKRWERVKVAWDMMVHGEGQRASDPVAAVEALYAAGETDEFLKPQVFGDPADVCVRNGDGIFFINFRADRGRELVSAFHFPDFDGFDRGGVPALAGLVTMTSYDSSLHVPVAFPKENLVQTLGEVVADAGAHQLRIAETEKYAHVTYFFSGGREEPFPLEDRILVNSPKDVATYDLKPQMSVLEVTDRFLEAWAAGPEKDGVPYTLAVCNLANPDMVGHTGVIEAAVKALEYVDGCVARLVEAVLSSGGRVLMTADHGNVEV
;
A
#
# COMPACT_ATOMS: atom_id res chain seq x y z
N ARG A 1 7.29 -5.82 -24.18
CA ARG A 1 8.46 -5.52 -23.31
C ARG A 1 8.00 -5.34 -21.87
N VAL A 2 8.73 -5.89 -20.90
CA VAL A 2 8.44 -5.76 -19.48
C VAL A 2 9.57 -4.99 -18.80
N HIS A 3 9.22 -3.90 -18.12
CA HIS A 3 10.08 -3.15 -17.22
C HIS A 3 9.68 -3.54 -15.79
N ALA A 4 10.54 -4.25 -15.07
CA ALA A 4 10.25 -4.77 -13.76
C ALA A 4 10.65 -3.79 -12.64
N PHE A 5 9.76 -3.55 -11.69
CA PHE A 5 10.07 -2.81 -10.47
C PHE A 5 10.21 -3.82 -9.33
N MET A 6 11.43 -3.93 -8.81
CA MET A 6 11.78 -4.91 -7.78
C MET A 6 11.34 -4.44 -6.40
N ASP A 7 10.77 -5.33 -5.61
CA ASP A 7 10.18 -4.96 -4.31
C ASP A 7 11.21 -5.00 -3.17
N GLY A 8 11.44 -6.14 -2.55
CA GLY A 8 12.40 -6.32 -1.44
C GLY A 8 12.05 -5.62 -0.14
N ARG A 9 10.84 -5.03 -0.04
CA ARG A 9 10.34 -4.35 1.16
C ARG A 9 9.09 -5.02 1.72
N ASP A 10 8.10 -5.27 0.86
CA ASP A 10 6.88 -6.00 1.20
C ASP A 10 7.05 -7.50 0.87
N THR A 11 8.21 -7.88 0.33
CA THR A 11 8.70 -9.25 0.09
C THR A 11 10.10 -9.41 0.66
N SER A 12 10.61 -10.65 0.72
CA SER A 12 11.99 -10.90 1.13
C SER A 12 12.99 -10.07 0.31
N PRO A 13 14.02 -9.48 0.93
CA PRO A 13 14.95 -8.55 0.27
C PRO A 13 15.70 -9.10 -0.94
N THR A 14 15.76 -10.43 -1.09
CA THR A 14 16.48 -11.13 -2.17
C THR A 14 15.62 -12.17 -2.88
N SER A 15 14.30 -11.96 -2.94
CA SER A 15 13.34 -12.87 -3.58
C SER A 15 13.13 -12.61 -5.07
N GLY A 16 13.54 -11.45 -5.55
CA GLY A 16 13.26 -10.97 -6.90
C GLY A 16 13.82 -11.86 -8.02
N ALA A 17 15.00 -12.47 -7.85
CA ALA A 17 15.55 -13.40 -8.83
C ALA A 17 14.59 -14.57 -9.11
N GLY A 18 13.92 -15.10 -8.08
CA GLY A 18 12.91 -16.15 -8.23
C GLY A 18 11.68 -15.70 -9.02
N PHE A 19 11.22 -14.46 -8.81
CA PHE A 19 10.11 -13.88 -9.58
C PHE A 19 10.50 -13.62 -11.05
N LEU A 20 11.74 -13.19 -11.31
CA LEU A 20 12.24 -13.00 -12.66
C LEU A 20 12.34 -14.32 -13.41
N ALA A 21 12.75 -15.41 -12.76
CA ALA A 21 12.75 -16.75 -13.35
C ALA A 21 11.32 -17.18 -13.72
N GLN A 22 10.34 -17.03 -12.84
CA GLN A 22 8.92 -17.30 -13.12
C GLN A 22 8.38 -16.46 -14.28
N LEU A 23 8.75 -15.17 -14.34
CA LEU A 23 8.39 -14.28 -15.44
C LEU A 23 9.01 -14.78 -16.77
N GLY A 24 10.27 -15.19 -16.75
CA GLY A 24 10.96 -15.77 -17.90
C GLY A 24 10.25 -17.01 -18.45
N ASP A 25 9.83 -17.93 -17.56
CA ASP A 25 9.06 -19.12 -17.92
C ASP A 25 7.69 -18.78 -18.52
N MET A 26 7.00 -17.80 -17.94
CA MET A 26 5.73 -17.32 -18.46
C MET A 26 5.89 -16.71 -19.85
N MET A 27 6.92 -15.91 -20.06
CA MET A 27 7.24 -15.32 -21.37
C MET A 27 7.57 -16.39 -22.41
N ALA A 28 8.33 -17.43 -22.04
CA ALA A 28 8.65 -18.54 -22.91
C ALA A 28 7.38 -19.29 -23.35
N ARG A 29 6.49 -19.58 -22.41
CA ARG A 29 5.18 -20.20 -22.70
C ARG A 29 4.32 -19.33 -23.62
N THR A 30 4.29 -18.01 -23.38
CA THR A 30 3.53 -17.07 -24.21
C THR A 30 4.04 -17.04 -25.65
N ARG A 31 5.36 -16.98 -25.86
CA ARG A 31 5.97 -17.05 -27.20
C ARG A 31 5.66 -18.37 -27.90
N ALA A 32 5.65 -19.49 -27.17
CA ALA A 32 5.33 -20.79 -27.73
C ALA A 32 3.85 -20.92 -28.13
N ALA A 33 2.95 -20.32 -27.37
CA ALA A 33 1.52 -20.38 -27.60
C ALA A 33 1.03 -19.43 -28.70
N HIS A 34 1.75 -18.32 -28.94
CA HIS A 34 1.29 -17.23 -29.82
C HIS A 34 2.38 -16.89 -30.85
N SER A 35 2.27 -17.44 -32.06
CA SER A 35 3.17 -17.11 -33.16
C SER A 35 3.02 -15.63 -33.55
N GLY A 36 4.12 -14.90 -33.63
CA GLY A 36 4.15 -13.47 -33.98
C GLY A 36 4.09 -12.53 -32.78
N VAL A 37 4.05 -13.05 -31.57
CA VAL A 37 4.19 -12.25 -30.35
C VAL A 37 5.63 -12.33 -29.84
N SER A 38 6.30 -11.19 -29.72
CA SER A 38 7.56 -11.03 -28.99
C SER A 38 7.25 -10.57 -27.56
N VAL A 39 7.77 -11.29 -26.58
CA VAL A 39 7.67 -10.92 -25.16
C VAL A 39 9.07 -10.99 -24.56
N GLU A 40 9.57 -9.87 -24.07
CA GLU A 40 10.93 -9.74 -23.58
C GLU A 40 10.97 -8.92 -22.29
N GLN A 41 11.90 -9.28 -21.40
CA GLN A 41 12.24 -8.45 -20.28
C GLN A 41 13.21 -7.37 -20.76
N ALA A 42 12.80 -6.12 -20.64
CA ALA A 42 13.54 -4.98 -21.17
C ALA A 42 14.51 -4.40 -20.14
N ALA A 43 14.04 -4.23 -18.91
CA ALA A 43 14.84 -3.62 -17.84
C ALA A 43 14.26 -3.97 -16.47
N LEU A 44 15.04 -3.72 -15.42
CA LEU A 44 14.58 -3.72 -14.03
C LEU A 44 15.22 -2.58 -13.23
N VAL A 45 14.54 -2.19 -12.15
CA VAL A 45 15.03 -1.22 -11.17
C VAL A 45 14.33 -1.47 -9.83
N GLY A 46 14.99 -1.17 -8.72
CA GLY A 46 14.40 -1.26 -7.39
C GLY A 46 13.27 -0.25 -7.17
N ARG A 47 12.30 -0.62 -6.34
CA ARG A 47 11.16 0.24 -5.99
C ARG A 47 11.55 1.57 -5.35
N PHE A 48 12.73 1.64 -4.73
CA PHE A 48 13.29 2.88 -4.20
C PHE A 48 13.34 4.01 -5.22
N TYR A 49 13.52 3.66 -6.50
CA TYR A 49 13.55 4.60 -7.62
C TYR A 49 12.19 4.72 -8.32
N ALA A 50 11.59 3.59 -8.71
CA ALA A 50 10.41 3.58 -9.57
C ALA A 50 9.10 3.81 -8.82
N MET A 51 9.08 3.66 -7.50
CA MET A 51 7.87 3.64 -6.70
C MET A 51 7.92 4.65 -5.54
N ASP A 52 8.56 5.80 -5.76
CA ASP A 52 8.50 6.93 -4.84
C ASP A 52 7.07 7.50 -4.76
N ARG A 53 6.73 8.15 -3.65
CA ARG A 53 5.43 8.80 -3.42
C ARG A 53 5.55 10.15 -2.71
N ASP A 54 6.80 10.59 -2.47
CA ASP A 54 7.11 11.77 -1.68
C ASP A 54 7.74 12.88 -2.53
N LYS A 55 7.57 12.79 -3.88
CA LYS A 55 8.10 13.74 -4.88
C LYS A 55 9.62 13.87 -4.83
N ARG A 56 10.30 12.76 -4.56
CA ARG A 56 11.77 12.68 -4.67
C ARG A 56 12.13 12.44 -6.13
N TRP A 57 11.95 13.48 -6.92
CA TRP A 57 12.03 13.42 -8.37
C TRP A 57 13.35 12.91 -8.91
N GLU A 58 14.44 13.10 -8.17
CA GLU A 58 15.77 12.55 -8.50
C GLU A 58 15.76 11.01 -8.54
N ARG A 59 14.90 10.36 -7.75
CA ARG A 59 14.73 8.90 -7.77
C ARG A 59 13.89 8.46 -8.95
N VAL A 60 12.76 9.10 -9.14
CA VAL A 60 11.83 8.80 -10.25
C VAL A 60 12.52 8.99 -11.59
N LYS A 61 13.40 10.01 -11.71
CA LYS A 61 14.22 10.25 -12.89
C LYS A 61 15.09 9.05 -13.27
N VAL A 62 15.67 8.35 -12.30
CA VAL A 62 16.47 7.15 -12.55
C VAL A 62 15.65 6.06 -13.26
N ALA A 63 14.41 5.85 -12.84
CA ALA A 63 13.51 4.91 -13.50
C ALA A 63 13.06 5.40 -14.88
N TRP A 64 12.80 6.70 -15.02
CA TRP A 64 12.49 7.33 -16.29
C TRP A 64 13.63 7.15 -17.32
N ASP A 65 14.87 7.50 -16.92
CA ASP A 65 16.05 7.43 -17.80
C ASP A 65 16.31 5.97 -18.24
N MET A 66 16.08 5.01 -17.36
CA MET A 66 16.12 3.59 -17.70
C MET A 66 15.06 3.24 -18.76
N MET A 67 13.81 3.64 -18.56
CA MET A 67 12.71 3.26 -19.45
C MET A 67 12.76 3.97 -20.81
N VAL A 68 13.17 5.24 -20.85
CA VAL A 68 13.08 6.09 -22.04
C VAL A 68 14.44 6.21 -22.74
N HIS A 69 15.53 6.34 -21.98
CA HIS A 69 16.87 6.55 -22.53
C HIS A 69 17.74 5.28 -22.47
N GLY A 70 17.28 4.22 -21.80
CA GLY A 70 18.01 2.97 -21.66
C GLY A 70 19.26 3.12 -20.80
N GLU A 71 19.26 4.05 -19.86
CA GLU A 71 20.36 4.22 -18.92
C GLU A 71 20.34 3.12 -17.87
N GLY A 72 21.49 2.44 -17.71
CA GLY A 72 21.62 1.34 -16.75
C GLY A 72 22.79 0.41 -17.11
N GLN A 73 23.08 -0.49 -16.19
CA GLN A 73 24.06 -1.53 -16.41
C GLN A 73 23.53 -2.55 -17.43
N ARG A 74 24.34 -2.94 -18.38
CA ARG A 74 23.98 -3.93 -19.39
C ARG A 74 24.19 -5.35 -18.87
N ALA A 75 23.18 -6.19 -19.06
CA ALA A 75 23.26 -7.62 -18.82
C ALA A 75 22.45 -8.38 -19.86
N SER A 76 22.74 -9.64 -20.07
CA SER A 76 22.02 -10.50 -21.02
C SER A 76 21.00 -11.41 -20.33
N ASP A 77 21.22 -11.72 -19.06
CA ASP A 77 20.36 -12.59 -18.27
C ASP A 77 19.90 -11.86 -17.00
N PRO A 78 18.60 -11.60 -16.88
CA PRO A 78 18.04 -10.88 -15.73
C PRO A 78 18.27 -11.58 -14.39
N VAL A 79 18.13 -12.92 -14.35
CA VAL A 79 18.26 -13.69 -13.11
C VAL A 79 19.71 -13.68 -12.65
N ALA A 80 20.64 -14.02 -13.55
CA ALA A 80 22.07 -14.03 -13.25
C ALA A 80 22.60 -12.63 -12.83
N ALA A 81 22.07 -11.56 -13.45
CA ALA A 81 22.43 -10.21 -13.10
C ALA A 81 22.02 -9.86 -11.66
N VAL A 82 20.79 -10.22 -11.26
CA VAL A 82 20.29 -9.95 -9.89
C VAL A 82 21.00 -10.82 -8.86
N GLU A 83 21.25 -12.10 -9.15
CA GLU A 83 22.02 -12.99 -8.26
C GLU A 83 23.46 -12.48 -8.02
N ALA A 84 24.10 -11.92 -9.04
CA ALA A 84 25.42 -11.30 -8.90
C ALA A 84 25.36 -10.04 -7.99
N LEU A 85 24.29 -9.27 -8.07
CA LEU A 85 24.07 -8.10 -7.20
C LEU A 85 23.80 -8.52 -5.74
N TYR A 86 23.04 -9.61 -5.53
CA TYR A 86 22.87 -10.19 -4.18
C TYR A 86 24.20 -10.66 -3.58
N ALA A 87 25.05 -11.30 -4.40
CA ALA A 87 26.38 -11.71 -3.96
C ALA A 87 27.29 -10.51 -3.59
N ALA A 88 27.01 -9.34 -4.16
CA ALA A 88 27.67 -8.08 -3.81
C ALA A 88 27.03 -7.36 -2.59
N GLY A 89 25.96 -7.94 -2.00
CA GLY A 89 25.26 -7.39 -0.82
C GLY A 89 24.16 -6.39 -1.13
N GLU A 90 23.76 -6.27 -2.42
CA GLU A 90 22.61 -5.44 -2.79
C GLU A 90 21.29 -6.19 -2.55
N THR A 91 20.19 -5.45 -2.41
CA THR A 91 18.85 -6.02 -2.21
C THR A 91 17.87 -5.44 -3.22
N ASP A 92 16.77 -6.15 -3.47
CA ASP A 92 15.76 -5.82 -4.48
C ASP A 92 15.30 -4.36 -4.42
N GLU A 93 15.04 -3.83 -3.22
CA GLU A 93 14.53 -2.47 -3.03
C GLU A 93 15.43 -1.40 -3.67
N PHE A 94 16.75 -1.60 -3.58
CA PHE A 94 17.75 -0.59 -3.96
C PHE A 94 18.50 -0.90 -5.26
N LEU A 95 18.10 -1.95 -5.99
CA LEU A 95 18.74 -2.31 -7.25
C LEU A 95 18.74 -1.14 -8.22
N LYS A 96 19.94 -0.77 -8.67
CA LYS A 96 20.10 0.22 -9.73
C LYS A 96 19.65 -0.32 -11.07
N PRO A 97 19.33 0.54 -12.06
CA PRO A 97 18.85 0.12 -13.36
C PRO A 97 19.72 -0.96 -14.04
N GLN A 98 19.08 -2.04 -14.44
CA GLN A 98 19.66 -3.08 -15.29
C GLN A 98 18.88 -3.12 -16.59
N VAL A 99 19.56 -3.16 -17.74
CA VAL A 99 18.94 -3.12 -19.08
C VAL A 99 19.35 -4.35 -19.87
N PHE A 100 18.36 -5.04 -20.44
CA PHE A 100 18.52 -6.31 -21.14
C PHE A 100 18.20 -6.14 -22.62
N GLY A 101 19.22 -6.09 -23.45
CA GLY A 101 19.10 -5.89 -24.90
C GLY A 101 19.59 -4.53 -25.38
N ASP A 102 19.38 -4.24 -26.66
CA ASP A 102 19.71 -2.94 -27.25
C ASP A 102 18.68 -1.90 -26.79
N PRO A 103 19.08 -0.71 -26.33
CA PRO A 103 18.16 0.39 -26.03
C PRO A 103 17.23 0.70 -27.18
N ALA A 104 17.73 0.54 -28.41
CA ALA A 104 16.94 0.68 -29.60
C ALA A 104 15.71 -0.23 -29.62
N ASP A 105 15.72 -1.34 -28.94
CA ASP A 105 14.64 -2.32 -28.94
C ASP A 105 13.85 -2.37 -27.63
N VAL A 106 14.46 -1.97 -26.52
CA VAL A 106 13.86 -2.15 -25.18
C VAL A 106 13.27 -0.87 -24.56
N CYS A 107 13.72 0.33 -25.00
CA CYS A 107 13.19 1.58 -24.49
C CYS A 107 11.77 1.89 -24.98
N VAL A 108 11.05 2.72 -24.22
CA VAL A 108 9.76 3.28 -24.60
C VAL A 108 9.97 4.32 -25.71
N ARG A 109 9.17 4.26 -26.76
CA ARG A 109 9.30 5.07 -27.96
C ARG A 109 7.98 5.67 -28.43
N ASN A 110 8.09 6.58 -29.42
CA ASN A 110 6.93 7.09 -30.14
C ASN A 110 6.11 5.95 -30.74
N GLY A 111 4.82 5.96 -30.50
CA GLY A 111 3.88 4.97 -30.98
C GLY A 111 3.73 3.74 -30.06
N ASP A 112 4.50 3.64 -28.99
CA ASP A 112 4.32 2.56 -28.01
C ASP A 112 3.09 2.82 -27.11
N GLY A 113 2.46 1.74 -26.66
CA GLY A 113 1.49 1.76 -25.57
C GLY A 113 2.15 1.35 -24.27
N ILE A 114 1.76 1.98 -23.18
CA ILE A 114 2.20 1.60 -21.82
C ILE A 114 1.01 1.08 -21.02
N PHE A 115 1.19 -0.05 -20.35
CA PHE A 115 0.27 -0.52 -19.35
C PHE A 115 0.98 -0.62 -17.99
N PHE A 116 0.63 0.27 -17.07
CA PHE A 116 1.08 0.22 -15.68
C PHE A 116 0.24 -0.79 -14.89
N ILE A 117 0.83 -1.93 -14.57
CA ILE A 117 0.14 -3.03 -13.85
C ILE A 117 0.21 -2.91 -12.32
N ASN A 118 0.82 -1.85 -11.80
CA ASN A 118 0.83 -1.57 -10.36
C ASN A 118 -0.60 -1.30 -9.88
N PHE A 119 -1.14 -2.15 -9.02
CA PHE A 119 -2.49 -1.96 -8.46
C PHE A 119 -2.52 -1.01 -7.25
N ARG A 120 -1.36 -0.66 -6.69
CA ARG A 120 -1.24 0.34 -5.63
C ARG A 120 -1.02 1.73 -6.23
N ALA A 121 -2.02 2.59 -6.09
CA ALA A 121 -2.10 3.89 -6.77
C ALA A 121 -0.98 4.86 -6.39
N ASP A 122 -0.69 5.00 -5.10
CA ASP A 122 0.28 5.96 -4.57
C ASP A 122 1.71 5.72 -5.07
N ARG A 123 2.04 4.49 -5.42
CA ARG A 123 3.38 4.07 -5.86
C ARG A 123 3.60 4.15 -7.37
N GLY A 124 2.55 4.24 -8.18
CA GLY A 124 2.66 4.38 -9.65
C GLY A 124 2.45 5.81 -10.15
N ARG A 125 1.86 6.66 -9.32
CA ARG A 125 1.40 8.00 -9.69
C ARG A 125 2.49 8.88 -10.28
N GLU A 126 3.65 8.96 -9.64
CA GLU A 126 4.71 9.89 -10.01
C GLU A 126 5.33 9.56 -11.36
N LEU A 127 5.65 8.31 -11.61
CA LEU A 127 6.21 7.89 -12.90
C LEU A 127 5.18 7.99 -14.03
N VAL A 128 3.90 7.66 -13.76
CA VAL A 128 2.80 7.87 -14.72
C VAL A 128 2.62 9.35 -15.03
N SER A 129 2.72 10.24 -14.04
CA SER A 129 2.64 11.68 -14.25
C SER A 129 3.74 12.20 -15.19
N ALA A 130 4.95 11.66 -15.07
CA ALA A 130 6.05 12.00 -15.96
C ALA A 130 5.80 11.58 -17.43
N PHE A 131 5.04 10.51 -17.67
CA PHE A 131 4.62 10.12 -19.01
C PHE A 131 3.40 10.89 -19.51
N HIS A 132 2.48 11.29 -18.62
CA HIS A 132 1.17 11.81 -18.99
C HIS A 132 1.13 13.33 -19.16
N PHE A 133 1.66 14.08 -18.19
CA PHE A 133 1.50 15.53 -18.18
C PHE A 133 2.49 16.23 -19.11
N PRO A 134 2.03 17.04 -20.09
CA PRO A 134 2.94 17.82 -20.95
C PRO A 134 3.77 18.83 -20.16
N ASP A 135 3.17 19.44 -19.14
CA ASP A 135 3.72 20.48 -18.26
C ASP A 135 4.41 19.91 -17.00
N PHE A 136 4.71 18.62 -16.99
CA PHE A 136 5.44 18.01 -15.89
C PHE A 136 6.81 18.68 -15.69
N ASP A 137 7.08 19.14 -14.49
CA ASP A 137 8.25 19.93 -14.08
C ASP A 137 9.13 19.27 -13.02
N GLY A 138 8.84 18.03 -12.61
CA GLY A 138 9.58 17.35 -11.57
C GLY A 138 11.06 17.09 -11.88
N PHE A 139 11.39 16.89 -13.16
CA PHE A 139 12.76 16.74 -13.67
C PHE A 139 12.82 16.99 -15.19
N ASP A 140 14.04 17.27 -15.69
CA ASP A 140 14.27 17.29 -17.15
C ASP A 140 14.16 15.88 -17.71
N ARG A 141 13.15 15.66 -18.56
CA ARG A 141 12.83 14.38 -19.19
C ARG A 141 13.73 14.04 -20.39
N GLY A 142 14.54 15.00 -20.90
CA GLY A 142 15.41 14.80 -22.08
C GLY A 142 14.68 14.49 -23.37
N GLY A 143 13.37 14.38 -23.32
CA GLY A 143 12.46 14.03 -24.40
C GLY A 143 11.32 13.15 -23.88
N VAL A 144 10.12 13.33 -24.43
CA VAL A 144 8.91 12.60 -24.02
C VAL A 144 8.41 11.79 -25.21
N PRO A 145 8.33 10.46 -25.13
CA PRO A 145 7.77 9.65 -26.20
C PRO A 145 6.29 10.00 -26.44
N ALA A 146 5.91 10.21 -27.69
CA ALA A 146 4.51 10.34 -28.09
C ALA A 146 3.86 8.95 -28.07
N LEU A 147 3.23 8.61 -26.96
CA LEU A 147 2.63 7.28 -26.74
C LEU A 147 1.36 7.11 -27.59
N ALA A 148 1.14 5.90 -28.11
CA ALA A 148 -0.14 5.51 -28.70
C ALA A 148 -1.24 5.34 -27.64
N GLY A 149 -0.87 5.05 -26.39
CA GLY A 149 -1.78 4.95 -25.27
C GLY A 149 -1.05 4.71 -23.94
N LEU A 150 -1.71 5.11 -22.85
CA LEU A 150 -1.26 4.87 -21.48
C LEU A 150 -2.45 4.37 -20.69
N VAL A 151 -2.32 3.18 -20.12
CA VAL A 151 -3.37 2.53 -19.31
C VAL A 151 -2.81 2.26 -17.93
N THR A 152 -3.60 2.49 -16.89
CA THR A 152 -3.24 2.14 -15.51
C THR A 152 -4.10 0.99 -14.99
N MET A 153 -3.54 0.17 -14.10
CA MET A 153 -4.25 -0.95 -13.52
C MET A 153 -5.47 -0.50 -12.72
N THR A 154 -5.29 0.55 -11.92
CA THR A 154 -6.36 1.18 -11.13
C THR A 154 -6.26 2.71 -11.27
N SER A 155 -7.22 3.44 -10.75
CA SER A 155 -7.19 4.91 -10.73
C SER A 155 -6.09 5.41 -9.79
N TYR A 156 -5.04 6.04 -10.34
CA TYR A 156 -3.90 6.54 -9.55
C TYR A 156 -4.11 7.94 -9.02
N ASP A 157 -4.79 8.78 -9.79
CA ASP A 157 -5.12 10.15 -9.42
C ASP A 157 -6.31 10.64 -10.26
N SER A 158 -7.15 11.49 -9.69
CA SER A 158 -8.32 12.04 -10.38
C SER A 158 -7.95 13.01 -11.52
N SER A 159 -6.75 13.60 -11.50
CA SER A 159 -6.24 14.45 -12.55
C SER A 159 -5.64 13.69 -13.74
N LEU A 160 -5.34 12.40 -13.56
CA LEU A 160 -4.87 11.52 -14.62
C LEU A 160 -6.06 11.01 -15.45
N HIS A 161 -6.35 11.71 -16.54
CA HIS A 161 -7.43 11.31 -17.47
C HIS A 161 -6.95 10.24 -18.46
N VAL A 162 -6.54 9.08 -17.93
CA VAL A 162 -6.09 7.91 -18.69
C VAL A 162 -7.09 6.75 -18.54
N PRO A 163 -7.18 5.85 -19.51
CA PRO A 163 -7.95 4.62 -19.34
C PRO A 163 -7.46 3.81 -18.13
N VAL A 164 -8.40 3.28 -17.36
CA VAL A 164 -8.17 2.46 -16.17
C VAL A 164 -8.72 1.07 -16.41
N ALA A 165 -7.86 0.04 -16.23
CA ALA A 165 -8.25 -1.36 -16.47
C ALA A 165 -9.30 -1.84 -15.44
N PHE A 166 -9.10 -1.49 -14.17
CA PHE A 166 -9.99 -1.82 -13.06
C PHE A 166 -10.31 -0.53 -12.29
N PRO A 167 -11.33 0.22 -12.71
CA PRO A 167 -11.75 1.44 -12.02
C PRO A 167 -12.20 1.12 -10.60
N LYS A 168 -12.05 2.11 -9.71
CA LYS A 168 -12.54 1.98 -8.34
C LYS A 168 -14.06 1.81 -8.37
N GLU A 169 -14.53 0.70 -7.83
CA GLU A 169 -15.95 0.49 -7.63
C GLU A 169 -16.42 1.28 -6.40
N ASN A 170 -17.54 1.97 -6.53
CA ASN A 170 -18.20 2.55 -5.38
C ASN A 170 -18.94 1.43 -4.65
N LEU A 171 -18.41 1.05 -3.50
CA LEU A 171 -19.07 0.06 -2.65
C LEU A 171 -20.34 0.69 -2.05
N VAL A 172 -21.46 0.03 -2.26
CA VAL A 172 -22.76 0.35 -1.67
C VAL A 172 -23.14 -0.74 -0.68
N GLN A 173 -24.05 -0.44 0.24
CA GLN A 173 -24.48 -1.35 1.30
C GLN A 173 -23.30 -1.83 2.17
N THR A 174 -22.35 -0.93 2.43
CA THR A 174 -21.32 -1.20 3.43
C THR A 174 -21.96 -1.35 4.82
N LEU A 175 -21.28 -2.03 5.74
CA LEU A 175 -21.83 -2.27 7.07
C LEU A 175 -22.27 -0.96 7.76
N GLY A 176 -21.46 0.11 7.62
CA GLY A 176 -21.80 1.43 8.17
C GLY A 176 -23.08 2.03 7.57
N GLU A 177 -23.28 1.87 6.27
CA GLU A 177 -24.49 2.31 5.57
C GLU A 177 -25.72 1.53 6.01
N VAL A 178 -25.62 0.19 6.07
CA VAL A 178 -26.72 -0.68 6.51
C VAL A 178 -27.14 -0.36 7.96
N VAL A 179 -26.20 -0.09 8.85
CA VAL A 179 -26.49 0.29 10.23
C VAL A 179 -27.17 1.67 10.29
N ALA A 180 -26.71 2.63 9.48
CA ALA A 180 -27.32 3.96 9.40
C ALA A 180 -28.74 3.90 8.81
N ASP A 181 -28.96 3.13 7.75
CA ASP A 181 -30.27 2.93 7.12
C ASP A 181 -31.28 2.25 8.07
N ALA A 182 -30.78 1.42 8.98
CA ALA A 182 -31.58 0.84 10.07
C ALA A 182 -31.91 1.84 11.20
N GLY A 183 -31.44 3.09 11.12
CA GLY A 183 -31.63 4.10 12.15
C GLY A 183 -30.86 3.81 13.44
N ALA A 184 -29.74 3.05 13.35
CA ALA A 184 -28.98 2.60 14.49
C ALA A 184 -27.68 3.39 14.64
N HIS A 185 -27.30 3.68 15.89
CA HIS A 185 -26.07 4.41 16.20
C HIS A 185 -24.83 3.53 16.13
N GLN A 186 -23.73 4.08 15.62
CA GLN A 186 -22.46 3.40 15.48
C GLN A 186 -21.28 4.27 15.92
N LEU A 187 -20.26 3.62 16.49
CA LEU A 187 -19.03 4.24 16.97
C LEU A 187 -17.82 3.73 16.15
N ARG A 188 -16.95 4.65 15.75
CA ARG A 188 -15.63 4.36 15.18
C ARG A 188 -14.56 4.96 16.08
N ILE A 189 -13.59 4.15 16.49
CA ILE A 189 -12.51 4.62 17.36
C ILE A 189 -11.20 3.94 17.05
N ALA A 190 -10.15 4.71 16.92
CA ALA A 190 -8.76 4.25 16.83
C ALA A 190 -7.79 5.39 17.13
N GLU A 191 -6.53 5.05 17.30
CA GLU A 191 -5.47 6.06 17.27
C GLU A 191 -5.06 6.42 15.83
N THR A 192 -4.35 7.53 15.64
CA THR A 192 -4.04 8.16 14.34
C THR A 192 -3.57 7.17 13.28
N GLU A 193 -2.66 6.24 13.62
CA GLU A 193 -2.08 5.27 12.68
C GLU A 193 -3.12 4.34 12.04
N LYS A 194 -4.20 4.05 12.73
CA LYS A 194 -5.25 3.12 12.31
C LYS A 194 -6.64 3.75 12.20
N TYR A 195 -6.74 5.06 12.31
CA TYR A 195 -8.03 5.75 12.23
C TYR A 195 -8.68 5.58 10.85
N ALA A 196 -7.92 5.70 9.79
CA ALA A 196 -8.42 5.48 8.43
C ALA A 196 -8.94 4.05 8.22
N HIS A 197 -8.42 3.06 8.95
CA HIS A 197 -8.85 1.66 8.84
C HIS A 197 -10.27 1.44 9.36
N VAL A 198 -10.66 2.14 10.43
CA VAL A 198 -12.00 2.06 11.00
C VAL A 198 -12.98 3.09 10.41
N THR A 199 -12.52 4.03 9.60
CA THR A 199 -13.32 5.07 8.94
C THR A 199 -13.32 4.91 7.43
N TYR A 200 -12.38 5.53 6.74
CA TYR A 200 -12.30 5.59 5.27
C TYR A 200 -12.32 4.20 4.62
N PHE A 201 -11.42 3.30 5.02
CA PHE A 201 -11.33 1.97 4.41
C PHE A 201 -12.53 1.09 4.77
N PHE A 202 -12.95 1.12 6.04
CA PHE A 202 -14.12 0.35 6.48
C PHE A 202 -15.42 0.82 5.82
N SER A 203 -15.49 2.10 5.46
CA SER A 203 -16.64 2.72 4.78
C SER A 203 -16.51 2.65 3.24
N GLY A 204 -15.66 1.78 2.69
CA GLY A 204 -15.53 1.58 1.25
C GLY A 204 -14.91 2.77 0.51
N GLY A 205 -14.12 3.59 1.19
CA GLY A 205 -13.48 4.79 0.64
C GLY A 205 -14.31 6.06 0.75
N ARG A 206 -15.32 6.07 1.61
CA ARG A 206 -16.10 7.26 1.96
C ARG A 206 -15.45 8.01 3.11
N GLU A 207 -15.16 9.30 2.92
CA GLU A 207 -14.60 10.19 3.95
C GLU A 207 -15.66 10.64 4.96
N GLU A 208 -16.82 11.05 4.46
CA GLU A 208 -17.90 11.57 5.30
C GLU A 208 -18.52 10.49 6.20
N PRO A 209 -18.75 10.78 7.47
CA PRO A 209 -19.49 9.87 8.35
C PRO A 209 -20.86 9.51 7.80
N PHE A 210 -21.33 8.33 8.09
CA PHE A 210 -22.74 7.98 7.88
C PHE A 210 -23.63 8.70 8.92
N PRO A 211 -24.94 8.87 8.64
CA PRO A 211 -25.88 9.30 9.68
C PRO A 211 -25.73 8.41 10.94
N LEU A 212 -25.81 9.00 12.12
CA LEU A 212 -25.68 8.31 13.40
C LEU A 212 -24.33 7.60 13.63
N GLU A 213 -23.28 8.04 12.93
CA GLU A 213 -21.92 7.57 13.12
C GLU A 213 -21.09 8.60 13.90
N ASP A 214 -20.67 8.21 15.10
CA ASP A 214 -19.73 8.96 15.91
C ASP A 214 -18.30 8.47 15.68
N ARG A 215 -17.35 9.41 15.61
CA ARG A 215 -15.94 9.13 15.38
C ARG A 215 -15.07 9.70 16.49
N ILE A 216 -14.24 8.86 17.08
CA ILE A 216 -13.26 9.26 18.09
C ILE A 216 -11.85 8.97 17.56
N LEU A 217 -11.07 10.03 17.39
CA LEU A 217 -9.65 9.95 17.06
C LEU A 217 -8.83 10.17 18.33
N VAL A 218 -7.95 9.26 18.65
CA VAL A 218 -6.91 9.39 19.67
C VAL A 218 -5.58 9.65 18.98
N ASN A 219 -4.80 10.61 19.43
CA ASN A 219 -3.50 10.88 18.82
C ASN A 219 -2.50 9.77 19.14
N SER A 220 -1.83 9.22 18.13
CA SER A 220 -0.67 8.35 18.33
C SER A 220 0.50 9.15 18.93
N PRO A 221 1.41 8.50 19.69
CA PRO A 221 2.55 9.18 20.29
C PRO A 221 3.45 9.83 19.25
N LYS A 222 3.85 11.08 19.49
CA LYS A 222 4.78 11.85 18.65
C LYS A 222 6.11 12.13 19.36
N ASP A 223 6.25 11.65 20.57
CA ASP A 223 7.39 11.85 21.46
C ASP A 223 8.49 10.78 21.29
N VAL A 224 8.26 9.80 20.41
CA VAL A 224 9.20 8.73 20.07
C VAL A 224 9.43 8.65 18.57
N ALA A 225 10.61 8.23 18.17
CA ALA A 225 10.95 8.07 16.75
C ALA A 225 10.36 6.78 16.14
N THR A 226 10.29 5.73 16.95
CA THR A 226 9.75 4.41 16.59
C THR A 226 8.96 3.84 17.77
N TYR A 227 7.96 3.01 17.50
CA TYR A 227 7.01 2.56 18.53
C TYR A 227 7.54 1.42 19.42
N ASP A 228 8.68 0.82 19.10
CA ASP A 228 9.40 -0.08 20.03
C ASP A 228 9.84 0.63 21.31
N LEU A 229 10.09 1.95 21.23
CA LEU A 229 10.42 2.78 22.39
C LEU A 229 9.21 3.09 23.28
N LYS A 230 7.99 2.90 22.76
CA LYS A 230 6.72 3.13 23.48
C LYS A 230 5.66 2.10 23.06
N PRO A 231 5.83 0.81 23.42
CA PRO A 231 4.99 -0.28 22.93
C PRO A 231 3.49 -0.15 23.28
N GLN A 232 3.16 0.55 24.37
CA GLN A 232 1.76 0.84 24.72
C GLN A 232 1.09 1.82 23.76
N MET A 233 1.87 2.59 22.98
CA MET A 233 1.34 3.62 22.10
C MET A 233 0.21 4.43 22.78
N SER A 234 -0.98 4.50 22.19
CA SER A 234 -2.15 5.15 22.79
C SER A 234 -3.29 4.17 23.14
N VAL A 235 -3.02 2.85 23.21
CA VAL A 235 -4.07 1.84 23.39
C VAL A 235 -4.86 2.01 24.69
N LEU A 236 -4.22 2.48 25.75
CA LEU A 236 -4.89 2.74 27.05
C LEU A 236 -5.93 3.86 26.89
N GLU A 237 -5.56 4.97 26.27
CA GLU A 237 -6.47 6.09 26.01
C GLU A 237 -7.59 5.69 25.04
N VAL A 238 -7.29 4.95 23.96
CA VAL A 238 -8.31 4.39 23.05
C VAL A 238 -9.32 3.56 23.84
N THR A 239 -8.85 2.70 24.72
CA THR A 239 -9.71 1.86 25.56
C THR A 239 -10.58 2.69 26.52
N ASP A 240 -9.98 3.65 27.22
CA ASP A 240 -10.72 4.50 28.14
C ASP A 240 -11.80 5.32 27.44
N ARG A 241 -11.46 5.92 26.28
CA ARG A 241 -12.43 6.68 25.47
C ARG A 241 -13.53 5.79 24.87
N PHE A 242 -13.20 4.56 24.49
CA PHE A 242 -14.21 3.60 24.07
C PHE A 242 -15.19 3.30 25.22
N LEU A 243 -14.69 2.98 26.40
CA LEU A 243 -15.51 2.65 27.56
C LEU A 243 -16.40 3.82 28.01
N GLU A 244 -15.87 5.04 27.99
CA GLU A 244 -16.63 6.24 28.25
C GLU A 244 -17.78 6.41 27.24
N ALA A 245 -17.48 6.32 25.93
CA ALA A 245 -18.47 6.47 24.87
C ALA A 245 -19.50 5.34 24.91
N TRP A 246 -19.07 4.10 25.13
CA TRP A 246 -19.95 2.94 25.22
C TRP A 246 -20.93 3.02 26.39
N ALA A 247 -20.48 3.50 27.54
CA ALA A 247 -21.31 3.67 28.72
C ALA A 247 -22.26 4.86 28.62
N ALA A 248 -21.83 5.95 27.98
CA ALA A 248 -22.64 7.16 27.84
C ALA A 248 -23.68 7.05 26.72
N GLY A 249 -23.40 6.23 25.69
CA GLY A 249 -24.16 6.25 24.44
C GLY A 249 -23.88 7.51 23.61
N PRO A 250 -24.50 7.65 22.41
CA PRO A 250 -24.37 8.83 21.57
C PRO A 250 -24.92 10.09 22.28
N GLU A 251 -24.22 11.20 22.13
CA GLU A 251 -24.48 12.44 22.91
C GLU A 251 -25.88 13.03 22.72
N LYS A 252 -26.62 12.63 21.70
CA LYS A 252 -27.86 13.34 21.31
C LYS A 252 -29.15 12.70 21.80
N ASP A 253 -29.21 11.37 21.94
CA ASP A 253 -30.53 10.69 22.09
C ASP A 253 -30.59 9.69 23.26
N GLY A 254 -29.50 9.42 23.96
CA GLY A 254 -29.46 8.45 25.08
C GLY A 254 -29.73 6.98 24.65
N VAL A 255 -29.67 6.71 23.34
CA VAL A 255 -29.80 5.38 22.77
C VAL A 255 -28.42 4.72 22.72
N PRO A 256 -28.27 3.44 23.11
CA PRO A 256 -26.95 2.80 23.09
C PRO A 256 -26.43 2.61 21.65
N TYR A 257 -25.11 2.53 21.49
CA TYR A 257 -24.51 2.12 20.22
C TYR A 257 -24.89 0.69 19.88
N THR A 258 -25.30 0.49 18.64
CA THR A 258 -25.62 -0.84 18.09
C THR A 258 -24.37 -1.52 17.53
N LEU A 259 -23.46 -0.73 16.97
CA LEU A 259 -22.19 -1.19 16.42
C LEU A 259 -21.05 -0.29 16.94
N ALA A 260 -19.97 -0.90 17.35
CA ALA A 260 -18.71 -0.19 17.55
C ALA A 260 -17.59 -0.89 16.77
N VAL A 261 -16.75 -0.13 16.09
CA VAL A 261 -15.54 -0.63 15.43
C VAL A 261 -14.35 0.08 16.06
N CYS A 262 -13.51 -0.71 16.72
CA CYS A 262 -12.31 -0.27 17.41
C CYS A 262 -11.09 -0.96 16.80
N ASN A 263 -10.03 -0.22 16.53
CA ASN A 263 -8.74 -0.80 16.12
C ASN A 263 -7.68 -0.50 17.19
N LEU A 264 -6.93 -1.51 17.57
CA LEU A 264 -5.80 -1.43 18.48
C LEU A 264 -4.51 -1.59 17.66
N ALA A 265 -3.82 -0.50 17.42
CA ALA A 265 -2.76 -0.38 16.42
C ALA A 265 -1.45 -1.09 16.78
N ASN A 266 -1.24 -1.41 18.05
CA ASN A 266 0.06 -1.81 18.60
C ASN A 266 0.69 -3.03 17.93
N PRO A 267 -0.04 -4.17 17.68
CA PRO A 267 0.60 -5.35 17.12
C PRO A 267 1.22 -5.08 15.76
N ASP A 268 0.53 -4.33 14.91
CA ASP A 268 1.04 -3.97 13.61
C ASP A 268 2.18 -2.95 13.68
N MET A 269 1.95 -1.84 14.36
CA MET A 269 2.89 -0.71 14.37
C MET A 269 4.20 -1.03 15.09
N VAL A 270 4.14 -1.75 16.21
CA VAL A 270 5.33 -2.21 16.93
C VAL A 270 5.98 -3.39 16.21
N GLY A 271 5.18 -4.28 15.63
CA GLY A 271 5.68 -5.41 14.83
C GLY A 271 6.57 -4.98 13.68
N HIS A 272 6.24 -3.90 13.00
CA HIS A 272 7.08 -3.32 11.93
C HIS A 272 8.48 -2.89 12.36
N THR A 273 8.72 -2.72 13.65
CA THR A 273 10.08 -2.39 14.16
C THR A 273 11.02 -3.60 14.22
N GLY A 274 10.47 -4.82 14.18
CA GLY A 274 11.24 -6.06 14.29
C GLY A 274 11.82 -6.33 15.69
N VAL A 275 11.41 -5.55 16.71
CA VAL A 275 11.91 -5.71 18.10
C VAL A 275 10.97 -6.61 18.87
N ILE A 276 11.33 -7.90 19.01
CA ILE A 276 10.48 -8.94 19.63
C ILE A 276 10.05 -8.56 21.04
N GLU A 277 10.96 -8.08 21.89
CA GLU A 277 10.66 -7.70 23.27
C GLU A 277 9.63 -6.56 23.35
N ALA A 278 9.67 -5.62 22.42
CA ALA A 278 8.70 -4.55 22.32
C ALA A 278 7.34 -5.08 21.83
N ALA A 279 7.34 -5.99 20.86
CA ALA A 279 6.12 -6.64 20.37
C ALA A 279 5.41 -7.43 21.47
N VAL A 280 6.14 -8.19 22.29
CA VAL A 280 5.58 -8.90 23.45
C VAL A 280 4.93 -7.92 24.42
N LYS A 281 5.60 -6.82 24.78
CA LYS A 281 5.02 -5.81 25.65
C LYS A 281 3.80 -5.14 25.05
N ALA A 282 3.81 -4.88 23.75
CA ALA A 282 2.65 -4.33 23.04
C ALA A 282 1.42 -5.25 23.16
N LEU A 283 1.63 -6.57 22.98
CA LEU A 283 0.57 -7.57 23.13
C LEU A 283 0.05 -7.66 24.58
N GLU A 284 0.91 -7.56 25.58
CA GLU A 284 0.49 -7.52 27.00
C GLU A 284 -0.43 -6.33 27.29
N TYR A 285 -0.13 -5.15 26.76
CA TYR A 285 -1.02 -3.98 26.88
C TYR A 285 -2.34 -4.18 26.15
N VAL A 286 -2.29 -4.72 24.93
CA VAL A 286 -3.49 -4.99 24.12
C VAL A 286 -4.38 -6.02 24.81
N ASP A 287 -3.82 -7.11 25.34
CA ASP A 287 -4.59 -8.14 26.06
C ASP A 287 -5.37 -7.57 27.24
N GLY A 288 -4.71 -6.76 28.08
CA GLY A 288 -5.38 -6.06 29.17
C GLY A 288 -6.49 -5.11 28.73
N CYS A 289 -6.29 -4.42 27.61
CA CYS A 289 -7.29 -3.53 27.00
C CYS A 289 -8.47 -4.31 26.43
N VAL A 290 -8.19 -5.37 25.69
CA VAL A 290 -9.22 -6.26 25.12
C VAL A 290 -10.08 -6.86 26.23
N ALA A 291 -9.50 -7.33 27.33
CA ALA A 291 -10.26 -7.85 28.47
C ALA A 291 -11.28 -6.83 28.99
N ARG A 292 -10.88 -5.55 29.15
CA ARG A 292 -11.76 -4.47 29.60
C ARG A 292 -12.89 -4.16 28.59
N LEU A 293 -12.57 -4.12 27.31
CA LEU A 293 -13.54 -3.90 26.22
C LEU A 293 -14.57 -5.02 26.18
N VAL A 294 -14.10 -6.27 26.23
CA VAL A 294 -14.95 -7.48 26.20
C VAL A 294 -15.89 -7.48 27.40
N GLU A 295 -15.37 -7.27 28.61
CA GLU A 295 -16.18 -7.22 29.84
C GLU A 295 -17.29 -6.17 29.75
N ALA A 296 -16.97 -4.96 29.31
CA ALA A 296 -17.94 -3.87 29.19
C ALA A 296 -19.06 -4.19 28.19
N VAL A 297 -18.69 -4.70 27.01
CA VAL A 297 -19.67 -5.03 25.97
C VAL A 297 -20.54 -6.22 26.37
N LEU A 298 -19.96 -7.29 26.91
CA LEU A 298 -20.73 -8.45 27.37
C LEU A 298 -21.65 -8.11 28.55
N SER A 299 -21.20 -7.28 29.50
CA SER A 299 -22.01 -6.85 30.64
C SER A 299 -23.22 -6.02 30.23
N SER A 300 -23.15 -5.32 29.08
CA SER A 300 -24.30 -4.61 28.50
C SER A 300 -25.21 -5.51 27.63
N GLY A 301 -24.94 -6.80 27.55
CA GLY A 301 -25.68 -7.75 26.72
C GLY A 301 -25.25 -7.75 25.23
N GLY A 302 -24.17 -7.07 24.92
CA GLY A 302 -23.60 -7.02 23.57
C GLY A 302 -22.83 -8.28 23.18
N ARG A 303 -22.26 -8.28 21.99
CA ARG A 303 -21.39 -9.33 21.45
C ARG A 303 -20.10 -8.73 20.93
N VAL A 304 -18.99 -9.46 21.07
CA VAL A 304 -17.69 -9.04 20.58
C VAL A 304 -17.25 -9.98 19.46
N LEU A 305 -16.81 -9.39 18.37
CA LEU A 305 -16.08 -10.07 17.30
C LEU A 305 -14.67 -9.49 17.29
N MET A 306 -13.67 -10.35 17.43
CA MET A 306 -12.26 -9.96 17.38
C MET A 306 -11.60 -10.61 16.17
N THR A 307 -10.88 -9.80 15.41
CA THR A 307 -10.16 -10.25 14.21
C THR A 307 -8.93 -9.37 13.98
N ALA A 308 -8.11 -9.75 13.06
CA ALA A 308 -7.04 -8.93 12.50
C ALA A 308 -7.27 -8.76 10.99
N ASP A 309 -6.78 -7.67 10.41
CA ASP A 309 -6.80 -7.42 8.97
C ASP A 309 -5.69 -8.19 8.24
N HIS A 310 -4.57 -8.45 8.92
CA HIS A 310 -3.43 -9.27 8.48
C HIS A 310 -2.59 -9.69 9.68
N GLY A 311 -1.61 -10.55 9.45
CA GLY A 311 -0.60 -10.92 10.43
C GLY A 311 0.58 -9.94 10.44
N ASN A 312 1.29 -9.88 11.57
CA ASN A 312 2.55 -9.14 11.70
C ASN A 312 3.45 -9.69 12.82
N VAL A 313 2.89 -10.00 13.98
CA VAL A 313 3.64 -10.41 15.20
C VAL A 313 3.58 -11.90 15.51
N GLU A 314 3.31 -12.74 14.51
CA GLU A 314 3.16 -14.20 14.72
C GLU A 314 4.49 -14.91 14.88
N VAL A 315 5.58 -14.46 14.22
CA VAL A 315 6.91 -15.13 14.26
C VAL A 315 8.03 -14.10 14.15
#